data_f2afd20c768f3fb4029804f14d6379e6
#
_entry.id   f2afd20c768f3fb4029804f14d6379e6
#
_cell.length_a   1.000
_cell.length_b   1.000
_cell.length_c   1.000
_cell.angle_alpha   90.00
_cell.angle_beta   90.00
_cell.angle_gamma   90.00
#
_symmetry.space_group_name_H-M   'P 1'
#
loop_
_entity.id
_entity.type
_entity.pdbx_description
1 polymer ?
#
loop_
_entity_poly.entity_id
_entity_poly.type
_entity_poly.pdbx_seq_one_letter_code
_entity_poly.pdbx_strand_id
1 'polypeptide(L)'
;YKRQYLDDCHGKKLGIDHTGLMGPLTLNLGVISYYKEEVKIVLDLRCPHDMDFDAMVTKFKHACANYEFRETHDLGKALYIDPNSKLITNLHEAYVSVTGDTVNKPQAIGGGTYAKSMPNCVAFGAEFLGEDNLIHGNNENIKIDSLLKATEIYCHALYNLIKAD
;
A
#
# COMPACT_ATOMS: atom_id res chain seq x y z
N TYR A 1 3.42 29.18 -1.40
CA TYR A 1 3.63 27.86 -2.00
C TYR A 1 3.13 26.69 -1.13
N LYS A 2 3.28 26.75 0.22
CA LYS A 2 2.78 25.70 1.12
C LYS A 2 1.28 25.40 0.99
N ARG A 3 0.44 26.41 0.77
CA ARG A 3 -1.02 26.22 0.67
C ARG A 3 -1.48 25.61 -0.66
N GLN A 4 -0.71 25.71 -1.73
CA GLN A 4 -1.18 25.32 -3.07
C GLN A 4 -1.20 23.81 -3.28
N TYR A 5 -0.31 23.06 -2.59
CA TYR A 5 -0.19 21.61 -2.74
C TYR A 5 -0.55 20.83 -1.47
N LEU A 6 -0.57 21.47 -0.29
CA LEU A 6 -0.88 20.83 0.99
C LEU A 6 -2.35 20.38 1.09
N ASP A 7 -3.25 21.00 0.34
CA ASP A 7 -4.68 20.65 0.33
C ASP A 7 -5.02 19.65 -0.80
N ASP A 8 -4.03 19.24 -1.59
CA ASP A 8 -4.23 18.36 -2.76
C ASP A 8 -3.54 17.02 -2.55
N CYS A 9 -4.10 16.21 -1.64
CA CYS A 9 -3.57 14.89 -1.36
C CYS A 9 -3.84 13.84 -2.47
N HIS A 10 -4.48 14.24 -3.56
CA HIS A 10 -4.81 13.35 -4.68
C HIS A 10 -4.24 13.80 -6.03
N GLY A 11 -3.49 14.90 -6.08
CA GLY A 11 -2.82 15.39 -7.28
C GLY A 11 -3.73 16.02 -8.33
N LYS A 12 -4.94 16.48 -7.97
CA LYS A 12 -5.89 17.14 -8.88
C LYS A 12 -5.29 18.39 -9.54
N LYS A 13 -4.61 19.21 -8.75
CA LYS A 13 -3.96 20.44 -9.24
C LYS A 13 -2.79 20.18 -10.19
N LEU A 14 -2.24 18.98 -10.12
CA LEU A 14 -1.17 18.52 -11.03
C LEU A 14 -1.73 17.75 -12.26
N GLY A 15 -3.05 17.52 -12.28
CA GLY A 15 -3.70 16.76 -13.36
C GLY A 15 -3.34 15.28 -13.38
N ILE A 16 -2.93 14.73 -12.24
CA ILE A 16 -2.52 13.33 -12.07
C ILE A 16 -3.48 12.52 -11.21
N ASP A 17 -4.59 13.11 -10.80
CA ASP A 17 -5.60 12.43 -10.01
C ASP A 17 -6.17 11.21 -10.75
N HIS A 18 -6.27 10.12 -10.02
CA HIS A 18 -6.86 8.87 -10.50
C HIS A 18 -7.48 8.11 -9.34
N THR A 19 -8.62 7.48 -9.57
CA THR A 19 -9.25 6.57 -8.61
C THR A 19 -9.44 5.22 -9.28
N GLY A 20 -8.72 4.24 -8.81
CA GLY A 20 -8.77 2.88 -9.30
C GLY A 20 -9.44 1.91 -8.31
N LEU A 21 -9.33 0.60 -8.60
CA LEU A 21 -9.88 -0.46 -7.75
C LEU A 21 -9.34 -0.45 -6.32
N MET A 22 -8.10 0.03 -6.14
CA MET A 22 -7.44 0.13 -4.83
C MET A 22 -7.66 1.48 -4.13
N GLY A 23 -8.59 2.29 -4.63
CA GLY A 23 -8.82 3.64 -4.12
C GLY A 23 -8.11 4.74 -4.91
N PRO A 24 -8.12 5.97 -4.41
CA PRO A 24 -7.52 7.11 -5.10
C PRO A 24 -5.98 7.12 -5.02
N LEU A 25 -5.35 7.72 -6.03
CA LEU A 25 -3.96 8.15 -5.92
C LEU A 25 -3.79 9.01 -4.67
N THR A 26 -2.72 8.77 -3.92
CA THR A 26 -2.34 9.66 -2.81
C THR A 26 -1.01 10.33 -3.08
N LEU A 27 -0.96 11.63 -2.77
CA LEU A 27 0.20 12.49 -2.91
C LEU A 27 0.54 13.07 -1.53
N ASN A 28 1.72 12.76 -1.03
CA ASN A 28 2.21 13.29 0.22
C ASN A 28 3.47 14.14 0.01
N LEU A 29 3.49 15.32 0.62
CA LEU A 29 4.67 16.17 0.69
C LEU A 29 5.55 15.68 1.86
N GLY A 30 6.50 14.79 1.57
CA GLY A 30 7.30 14.12 2.58
C GLY A 30 8.38 15.01 3.18
N VAL A 31 9.19 15.69 2.34
CA VAL A 31 10.30 16.50 2.79
C VAL A 31 10.39 17.81 2.01
N ILE A 32 10.63 18.90 2.70
CA ILE A 32 11.10 20.15 2.12
C ILE A 32 12.41 20.52 2.81
N SER A 33 13.46 20.68 2.03
CA SER A 33 14.74 21.15 2.53
C SER A 33 15.25 22.35 1.73
N TYR A 34 15.91 23.29 2.42
CA TYR A 34 16.52 24.45 1.82
C TYR A 34 18.01 24.48 2.19
N TYR A 35 18.88 24.53 1.20
CA TYR A 35 20.32 24.60 1.39
C TYR A 35 20.99 25.34 0.23
N LYS A 36 21.84 26.33 0.51
CA LYS A 36 22.60 27.08 -0.50
C LYS A 36 21.75 27.54 -1.70
N GLU A 37 20.63 28.21 -1.42
CA GLU A 37 19.71 28.74 -2.44
C GLU A 37 18.96 27.67 -3.24
N GLU A 38 19.13 26.39 -2.91
CA GLU A 38 18.42 25.27 -3.49
C GLU A 38 17.26 24.85 -2.61
N VAL A 39 16.09 24.65 -3.20
CA VAL A 39 14.92 24.07 -2.52
C VAL A 39 14.70 22.67 -3.07
N LYS A 40 14.83 21.68 -2.18
CA LYS A 40 14.49 20.27 -2.51
C LYS A 40 13.14 19.93 -1.92
N ILE A 41 12.25 19.41 -2.76
CA ILE A 41 10.93 18.90 -2.39
C ILE A 41 10.89 17.42 -2.73
N VAL A 42 10.56 16.59 -1.73
CA VAL A 42 10.35 15.15 -1.92
C VAL A 42 8.86 14.86 -1.78
N LEU A 43 8.31 14.26 -2.83
CA LEU A 43 6.92 13.84 -2.87
C LEU A 43 6.85 12.31 -2.82
N ASP A 44 5.96 11.77 -2.01
CA ASP A 44 5.61 10.34 -1.97
C ASP A 44 4.26 10.18 -2.65
N LEU A 45 4.27 9.41 -3.75
CA LEU A 45 3.07 9.10 -4.53
C LEU A 45 2.74 7.62 -4.38
N ARG A 46 1.48 7.33 -4.08
CA ARG A 46 0.94 5.96 -4.08
C ARG A 46 -0.10 5.86 -5.16
N CYS A 47 0.25 5.12 -6.21
CA CYS A 47 -0.56 5.00 -7.41
C CYS A 47 -1.36 3.70 -7.39
N PRO A 48 -2.66 3.72 -7.74
CA PRO A 48 -3.43 2.50 -7.98
C PRO A 48 -2.79 1.66 -9.09
N HIS A 49 -2.97 0.33 -9.03
CA HIS A 49 -2.34 -0.60 -9.97
C HIS A 49 -2.85 -0.47 -11.42
N ASP A 50 -4.10 -0.01 -11.57
CA ASP A 50 -4.80 0.19 -12.83
C ASP A 50 -4.60 1.60 -13.43
N MET A 51 -3.69 2.37 -12.86
CA MET A 51 -3.28 3.67 -13.38
C MET A 51 -2.25 3.53 -14.49
N ASP A 52 -2.42 4.29 -15.59
CA ASP A 52 -1.36 4.46 -16.58
C ASP A 52 -0.24 5.33 -15.98
N PHE A 53 0.78 4.63 -15.49
CA PHE A 53 1.89 5.24 -14.77
C PHE A 53 2.73 6.17 -15.65
N ASP A 54 3.00 5.78 -16.90
CA ASP A 54 3.84 6.56 -17.83
C ASP A 54 3.13 7.85 -18.23
N ALA A 55 1.81 7.77 -18.48
CA ALA A 55 0.99 8.96 -18.71
C ALA A 55 0.95 9.89 -17.49
N MET A 56 0.86 9.33 -16.29
CA MET A 56 0.90 10.10 -15.03
C MET A 56 2.24 10.82 -14.87
N VAL A 57 3.36 10.13 -15.02
CA VAL A 57 4.71 10.73 -14.93
C VAL A 57 4.88 11.84 -15.95
N THR A 58 4.38 11.66 -17.17
CA THR A 58 4.43 12.68 -18.22
C THR A 58 3.67 13.93 -17.81
N LYS A 59 2.44 13.80 -17.31
CA LYS A 59 1.63 14.91 -16.80
C LYS A 59 2.31 15.61 -15.62
N PHE A 60 2.87 14.82 -14.68
CA PHE A 60 3.58 15.35 -13.53
C PHE A 60 4.80 16.19 -13.96
N LYS A 61 5.64 15.67 -14.86
CA LYS A 61 6.79 16.38 -15.42
C LYS A 61 6.36 17.68 -16.12
N HIS A 62 5.27 17.65 -16.87
CA HIS A 62 4.74 18.84 -17.52
C HIS A 62 4.26 19.89 -16.50
N ALA A 63 3.55 19.47 -15.47
CA ALA A 63 3.09 20.36 -14.40
C ALA A 63 4.26 20.97 -13.60
N CYS A 64 5.38 20.27 -13.54
CA CYS A 64 6.60 20.66 -12.82
C CYS A 64 7.71 21.15 -13.77
N ALA A 65 7.39 21.59 -15.01
CA ALA A 65 8.37 21.93 -16.04
C ALA A 65 9.38 23.04 -15.66
N ASN A 66 9.04 23.87 -14.68
CA ASN A 66 9.92 24.92 -14.16
C ASN A 66 10.88 24.44 -13.07
N TYR A 67 10.87 23.13 -12.74
CA TYR A 67 11.68 22.53 -11.69
C TYR A 67 12.52 21.41 -12.26
N GLU A 68 13.71 21.18 -11.69
CA GLU A 68 14.48 19.99 -11.98
C GLU A 68 13.81 18.79 -11.33
N PHE A 69 13.48 17.79 -12.16
CA PHE A 69 12.83 16.55 -11.71
C PHE A 69 13.85 15.43 -11.63
N ARG A 70 13.90 14.76 -10.46
CA ARG A 70 14.70 13.55 -10.24
C ARG A 70 13.83 12.45 -9.67
N GLU A 71 13.82 11.32 -10.31
CA GLU A 71 13.26 10.09 -9.74
C GLU A 71 14.26 9.54 -8.73
N THR A 72 13.84 9.36 -7.49
CA THR A 72 14.76 8.96 -6.40
C THR A 72 14.58 7.52 -5.98
N HIS A 73 13.51 6.85 -6.41
CA HIS A 73 13.22 5.45 -6.05
C HIS A 73 12.61 4.73 -7.23
N ASP A 74 12.71 3.39 -7.16
CA ASP A 74 12.03 2.52 -8.11
C ASP A 74 10.52 2.77 -8.05
N LEU A 75 10.01 3.24 -9.17
CA LEU A 75 8.60 3.46 -9.39
C LEU A 75 7.89 2.10 -9.60
N GLY A 76 8.11 1.19 -8.65
CA GLY A 76 7.57 -0.15 -8.69
C GLY A 76 6.05 -0.12 -8.86
N LYS A 77 5.54 -0.96 -9.76
CA LYS A 77 4.10 -1.16 -9.94
C LYS A 77 3.46 -1.54 -8.61
N ALA A 78 2.23 -1.07 -8.39
CA ALA A 78 1.45 -1.51 -7.24
C ALA A 78 1.28 -3.04 -7.30
N LEU A 79 1.40 -3.70 -6.15
CA LEU A 79 1.09 -5.11 -6.04
C LEU A 79 -0.43 -5.29 -6.05
N TYR A 80 -0.93 -6.04 -7.02
CA TYR A 80 -2.33 -6.44 -7.08
C TYR A 80 -2.43 -7.92 -7.43
N ILE A 81 -3.17 -8.65 -6.62
CA ILE A 81 -3.52 -10.05 -6.88
C ILE A 81 -5.05 -10.12 -6.90
N ASP A 82 -5.61 -10.81 -7.89
CA ASP A 82 -7.05 -10.98 -8.02
C ASP A 82 -7.62 -11.61 -6.74
N PRO A 83 -8.63 -10.97 -6.10
CA PRO A 83 -9.30 -11.51 -4.93
C PRO A 83 -9.90 -12.90 -5.12
N ASN A 84 -10.19 -13.29 -6.36
CA ASN A 84 -10.72 -14.60 -6.70
C ASN A 84 -9.64 -15.63 -7.05
N SER A 85 -8.36 -15.25 -6.98
CA SER A 85 -7.26 -16.19 -7.21
C SER A 85 -7.24 -17.29 -6.17
N LYS A 86 -6.70 -18.48 -6.53
CA LYS A 86 -6.51 -19.59 -5.58
C LYS A 86 -5.73 -19.16 -4.35
N LEU A 87 -4.69 -18.32 -4.53
CA LEU A 87 -3.88 -17.80 -3.43
C LEU A 87 -4.75 -17.07 -2.41
N ILE A 88 -5.49 -16.06 -2.85
CA ILE A 88 -6.31 -15.23 -1.96
C ILE A 88 -7.44 -16.05 -1.32
N THR A 89 -8.09 -16.92 -2.08
CA THR A 89 -9.19 -17.76 -1.59
C THR A 89 -8.71 -18.66 -0.47
N ASN A 90 -7.58 -19.38 -0.66
CA ASN A 90 -7.03 -20.28 0.35
C ASN A 90 -6.60 -19.54 1.63
N LEU A 91 -6.01 -18.37 1.49
CA LEU A 91 -5.63 -17.53 2.64
C LEU A 91 -6.86 -17.01 3.38
N HIS A 92 -7.89 -16.57 2.67
CA HIS A 92 -9.13 -16.11 3.27
C HIS A 92 -9.89 -17.24 3.97
N GLU A 93 -9.95 -18.43 3.39
CA GLU A 93 -10.53 -19.61 4.03
C GLU A 93 -9.81 -19.98 5.33
N ALA A 94 -8.49 -19.90 5.36
CA ALA A 94 -7.71 -20.10 6.59
C ALA A 94 -8.08 -19.07 7.66
N TYR A 95 -8.20 -17.80 7.29
CA TYR A 95 -8.64 -16.73 8.20
C TYR A 95 -10.04 -17.02 8.76
N VAL A 96 -10.99 -17.30 7.89
CA VAL A 96 -12.39 -17.57 8.27
C VAL A 96 -12.50 -18.80 9.16
N SER A 97 -11.73 -19.86 8.90
CA SER A 97 -11.78 -21.11 9.70
C SER A 97 -11.40 -20.92 11.15
N VAL A 98 -10.50 -19.98 11.44
CA VAL A 98 -10.03 -19.69 12.81
C VAL A 98 -10.82 -18.57 13.47
N THR A 99 -11.18 -17.55 12.71
CA THR A 99 -11.85 -16.35 13.26
C THR A 99 -13.37 -16.43 13.27
N GLY A 100 -13.96 -17.24 12.39
CA GLY A 100 -15.40 -17.26 12.12
C GLY A 100 -15.90 -16.02 11.37
N ASP A 101 -15.01 -15.12 10.97
CA ASP A 101 -15.35 -13.85 10.32
C ASP A 101 -15.58 -14.06 8.82
N THR A 102 -16.82 -14.15 8.42
CA THR A 102 -17.25 -14.28 7.02
C THR A 102 -17.59 -12.94 6.36
N VAL A 103 -17.60 -11.86 7.14
CA VAL A 103 -18.03 -10.53 6.68
C VAL A 103 -16.88 -9.77 6.04
N ASN A 104 -15.74 -9.73 6.73
CA ASN A 104 -14.57 -9.01 6.24
C ASN A 104 -13.89 -9.76 5.10
N LYS A 105 -13.55 -9.03 4.05
CA LYS A 105 -12.90 -9.54 2.85
C LYS A 105 -11.45 -9.06 2.77
N PRO A 106 -10.58 -9.74 2.02
CA PRO A 106 -9.25 -9.24 1.73
C PRO A 106 -9.29 -7.80 1.21
N GLN A 107 -8.44 -6.95 1.74
CA GLN A 107 -8.43 -5.52 1.45
C GLN A 107 -7.13 -5.10 0.78
N ALA A 108 -7.24 -4.12 -0.12
CA ALA A 108 -6.07 -3.43 -0.64
C ALA A 108 -5.64 -2.33 0.35
N ILE A 109 -4.34 -2.23 0.60
CA ILE A 109 -3.77 -1.20 1.46
C ILE A 109 -2.76 -0.36 0.69
N GLY A 110 -2.62 0.92 1.07
CA GLY A 110 -1.64 1.83 0.47
C GLY A 110 -0.19 1.57 0.89
N GLY A 111 0.05 0.66 1.84
CA GLY A 111 1.39 0.31 2.32
C GLY A 111 2.16 -0.57 1.35
N GLY A 112 3.51 -0.46 1.38
CA GLY A 112 4.40 -1.39 0.68
C GLY A 112 4.90 -2.47 1.63
N THR A 113 5.01 -3.71 1.13
CA THR A 113 5.58 -4.84 1.85
C THR A 113 6.60 -5.59 1.00
N TYR A 114 7.35 -6.49 1.59
CA TYR A 114 8.29 -7.38 0.87
C TYR A 114 7.59 -8.25 -0.20
N ALA A 115 6.27 -8.43 -0.10
CA ALA A 115 5.49 -9.14 -1.10
C ALA A 115 5.65 -8.57 -2.52
N LYS A 116 5.94 -7.27 -2.67
CA LYS A 116 6.21 -6.64 -3.97
C LYS A 116 7.44 -7.20 -4.69
N SER A 117 8.37 -7.79 -3.95
CA SER A 117 9.65 -8.29 -4.48
C SER A 117 9.58 -9.75 -4.93
N MET A 118 8.44 -10.40 -4.74
CA MET A 118 8.27 -11.82 -5.04
C MET A 118 7.06 -12.07 -5.93
N PRO A 119 7.16 -12.97 -6.93
CA PRO A 119 6.01 -13.37 -7.72
C PRO A 119 5.01 -14.16 -6.87
N ASN A 120 3.71 -14.06 -7.19
CA ASN A 120 2.63 -14.75 -6.49
C ASN A 120 2.67 -14.61 -4.97
N CYS A 121 2.98 -13.43 -4.47
CA CYS A 121 3.10 -13.15 -3.06
C CYS A 121 2.18 -12.01 -2.66
N VAL A 122 1.54 -12.14 -1.51
CA VAL A 122 0.71 -11.10 -0.90
C VAL A 122 1.11 -10.89 0.55
N ALA A 123 0.83 -9.71 1.09
CA ALA A 123 0.87 -9.52 2.51
C ALA A 123 -0.33 -10.24 3.15
N PHE A 124 -0.06 -11.06 4.15
CA PHE A 124 -1.07 -11.73 4.94
C PHE A 124 -0.80 -11.38 6.39
N GLY A 125 -1.55 -10.41 6.90
CA GLY A 125 -1.22 -9.67 8.09
C GLY A 125 -1.57 -10.37 9.39
N ALA A 126 -0.94 -9.88 10.47
CA ALA A 126 -1.13 -10.33 11.84
C ALA A 126 -2.05 -9.40 12.64
N GLU A 127 -2.60 -8.37 12.03
CA GLU A 127 -3.51 -7.44 12.71
C GLU A 127 -4.95 -7.90 12.59
N PHE A 128 -5.69 -7.73 13.67
CA PHE A 128 -7.11 -8.01 13.73
C PHE A 128 -7.91 -6.71 13.83
N LEU A 129 -9.09 -6.71 13.23
CA LEU A 129 -9.95 -5.53 13.21
C LEU A 129 -10.29 -5.07 14.63
N GLY A 130 -10.15 -3.78 14.89
CA GLY A 130 -10.43 -3.18 16.20
C GLY A 130 -9.30 -3.27 17.22
N GLU A 131 -8.11 -3.74 16.81
CA GLU A 131 -6.90 -3.67 17.63
C GLU A 131 -6.10 -2.40 17.30
N ASP A 132 -5.63 -1.73 18.34
CA ASP A 132 -4.65 -0.64 18.20
C ASP A 132 -3.29 -1.15 18.67
N ASN A 133 -2.47 -1.51 17.69
CA ASN A 133 -1.13 -2.06 17.91
C ASN A 133 -0.05 -0.99 17.86
N LEU A 134 -0.41 0.29 17.81
CA LEU A 134 0.49 1.45 17.73
C LEU A 134 1.53 1.33 16.61
N ILE A 135 1.12 0.83 15.44
CA ILE A 135 1.99 0.61 14.28
C ILE A 135 2.84 1.85 14.00
N HIS A 136 4.15 1.62 13.81
CA HIS A 136 5.16 2.67 13.61
C HIS A 136 5.25 3.69 14.74
N GLY A 137 4.60 3.42 15.87
CA GLY A 137 4.61 4.29 17.05
C GLY A 137 5.54 3.79 18.16
N ASN A 138 5.69 4.62 19.19
CA ASN A 138 6.35 4.20 20.41
C ASN A 138 5.49 3.14 21.11
N ASN A 139 6.13 2.08 21.61
CA ASN A 139 5.48 0.95 22.28
C ASN A 139 4.57 0.11 21.35
N GLU A 140 4.91 0.03 20.07
CA GLU A 140 4.28 -0.92 19.13
C GLU A 140 4.23 -2.31 19.78
N ASN A 141 3.06 -2.93 19.74
CA ASN A 141 2.82 -4.18 20.47
C ASN A 141 1.78 -5.03 19.75
N ILE A 142 1.72 -6.30 20.14
CA ILE A 142 0.67 -7.24 19.76
C ILE A 142 0.19 -7.99 21.02
N LYS A 143 -1.10 -8.24 21.12
CA LYS A 143 -1.65 -9.08 22.19
C LYS A 143 -1.18 -10.53 22.00
N ILE A 144 -0.87 -11.21 23.08
CA ILE A 144 -0.45 -12.62 23.05
C ILE A 144 -1.52 -13.49 22.40
N ASP A 145 -2.80 -13.29 22.73
CA ASP A 145 -3.91 -14.05 22.14
C ASP A 145 -4.03 -13.83 20.63
N SER A 146 -3.78 -12.61 20.17
CA SER A 146 -3.77 -12.26 18.75
C SER A 146 -2.59 -12.90 18.01
N LEU A 147 -1.41 -12.94 18.65
CA LEU A 147 -0.25 -13.62 18.11
C LEU A 147 -0.49 -15.14 17.97
N LEU A 148 -1.07 -15.76 18.98
CA LEU A 148 -1.42 -17.20 18.96
C LEU A 148 -2.46 -17.50 17.87
N LYS A 149 -3.50 -16.67 17.76
CA LYS A 149 -4.51 -16.78 16.73
C LYS A 149 -3.92 -16.59 15.32
N ALA A 150 -3.05 -15.60 15.13
CA ALA A 150 -2.35 -15.41 13.86
C ALA A 150 -1.50 -16.63 13.50
N THR A 151 -0.81 -17.24 14.47
CA THR A 151 -0.02 -18.45 14.25
C THR A 151 -0.90 -19.62 13.79
N GLU A 152 -2.06 -19.80 14.40
CA GLU A 152 -3.04 -20.82 13.99
C GLU A 152 -3.53 -20.58 12.55
N ILE A 153 -3.87 -19.34 12.20
CA ILE A 153 -4.26 -18.95 10.82
C ILE A 153 -3.14 -19.28 9.84
N TYR A 154 -1.88 -18.98 10.16
CA TYR A 154 -0.75 -19.29 9.27
C TYR A 154 -0.56 -20.79 9.09
N CYS A 155 -0.76 -21.61 10.11
CA CYS A 155 -0.71 -23.06 9.99
C CYS A 155 -1.80 -23.56 9.02
N HIS A 156 -3.04 -23.08 9.16
CA HIS A 156 -4.12 -23.41 8.23
C HIS A 156 -3.84 -22.92 6.80
N ALA A 157 -3.32 -21.71 6.65
CA ALA A 157 -2.96 -21.14 5.35
C ALA A 157 -1.92 -21.98 4.63
N LEU A 158 -0.83 -22.34 5.32
CA LEU A 158 0.22 -23.20 4.75
C LEU A 158 -0.32 -24.57 4.35
N TYR A 159 -1.16 -25.16 5.19
CA TYR A 159 -1.80 -26.44 4.89
C TYR A 159 -2.70 -26.35 3.64
N ASN A 160 -3.54 -25.32 3.53
CA ASN A 160 -4.40 -25.12 2.39
C ASN A 160 -3.60 -24.92 1.09
N LEU A 161 -2.52 -24.12 1.15
CA LEU A 161 -1.68 -23.87 -0.02
C LEU A 161 -0.97 -25.14 -0.51
N ILE A 162 -0.46 -25.99 0.39
CA ILE A 162 0.21 -27.25 0.03
C ILE A 162 -0.79 -28.26 -0.57
N LYS A 163 -2.04 -28.25 -0.10
CA LYS A 163 -3.07 -29.15 -0.64
C LYS A 163 -3.66 -28.71 -1.98
N ALA A 164 -3.52 -27.45 -2.32
CA ALA A 164 -4.11 -26.87 -3.54
C ALA A 164 -3.27 -27.13 -4.80
N ASP A 165 -2.04 -27.65 -4.65
CA ASP A 165 -1.20 -28.16 -5.72
C ASP A 165 -1.54 -29.65 -6.02
#